data_b1df54936c9946f1bdb7405e6ffa3e53
#
_entry.id   b1df54936c9946f1bdb7405e6ffa3e53
#
_cell.length_a   1.000
_cell.length_b   1.000
_cell.length_c   1.000
_cell.angle_alpha   90.00
_cell.angle_beta   90.00
_cell.angle_gamma   90.00
#
_symmetry.space_group_name_H-M   'P 1'
#
loop_
_entity.id
_entity.type
_entity.pdbx_description
1 polymer ?
#
loop_
_entity_poly.entity_id
_entity_poly.type
_entity_poly.pdbx_seq_one_letter_code
_entity_poly.pdbx_strand_id
1 'polypeptide(L)'
;VGFDLSLLGWNDALAAELPAGLVPGRVSRVDRGTAEVLTADGHVRAAQSAAVRRAGAADPISLPCVGDWAGLRELPDGRHEVAAVLPRRTALVRAGVGRTSRGGLSDDSQGQVLAANVDLAFVVEPAMHATDTADLSRIERLLALAWESGATPVVVISKADLLGDALDSLMDDVAAVAPGVDVHAISSVTGEGVDLVRAHLGGSRTAVLLGPSGAGKSTLTNALAGEEVMVTQQIRASDGRGRHTTTHRELITLAGGGLIIDTPGIRRVGLYEMSEGVDLVFSDIEGLAADCRFADCGHDAEPGCAVLAAVESGELPYRRLASWRKLQREAQWMASRTDARLRQEKTRQWKVIHKEMRRSGRNRP
;
A
#
# COMPACT_ATOMS: atom_id res chain seq x y z
N VAL A 1 21.38 -0.47 23.92
CA VAL A 1 22.12 0.26 22.89
C VAL A 1 21.19 1.28 22.29
N GLY A 2 21.61 2.57 22.27
CA GLY A 2 20.84 3.67 21.68
C GLY A 2 20.89 3.65 20.14
N PHE A 3 20.00 4.39 19.52
CA PHE A 3 19.92 4.53 18.07
C PHE A 3 20.35 5.93 17.63
N ASP A 4 21.08 6.01 16.52
CA ASP A 4 21.23 7.28 15.82
C ASP A 4 19.92 7.57 15.07
N LEU A 5 19.16 8.55 15.56
CA LEU A 5 17.84 8.89 15.00
C LEU A 5 17.96 9.43 13.56
N SER A 6 19.10 9.98 13.16
CA SER A 6 19.29 10.44 11.78
C SER A 6 19.29 9.25 10.81
N LEU A 7 19.81 8.11 11.19
CA LEU A 7 19.76 6.86 10.43
C LEU A 7 18.35 6.27 10.38
N LEU A 8 17.48 6.63 11.34
CA LEU A 8 16.06 6.30 11.32
C LEU A 8 15.21 7.31 10.53
N GLY A 9 15.80 8.37 9.97
CA GLY A 9 15.13 9.40 9.17
C GLY A 9 14.72 10.65 9.96
N TRP A 10 15.21 10.86 11.21
CA TRP A 10 15.00 12.09 11.95
C TRP A 10 15.71 13.27 11.29
N ASN A 11 15.04 14.42 11.21
CA ASN A 11 15.57 15.62 10.60
C ASN A 11 15.00 16.89 11.24
N ASP A 12 15.50 18.06 10.83
CA ASP A 12 15.12 19.36 11.40
C ASP A 12 13.63 19.69 11.21
N ALA A 13 13.01 19.23 10.10
CA ALA A 13 11.57 19.44 9.88
C ALA A 13 10.72 18.68 10.91
N LEU A 14 11.09 17.45 11.22
CA LEU A 14 10.43 16.68 12.28
C LEU A 14 10.72 17.23 13.66
N ALA A 15 11.93 17.78 13.89
CA ALA A 15 12.29 18.41 15.15
C ALA A 15 11.43 19.67 15.43
N ALA A 16 11.10 20.44 14.40
CA ALA A 16 10.23 21.60 14.49
C ALA A 16 8.77 21.24 14.85
N GLU A 17 8.32 20.04 14.48
CA GLU A 17 6.96 19.54 14.77
C GLU A 17 6.86 18.84 16.14
N LEU A 18 7.99 18.57 16.80
CA LEU A 18 7.99 17.90 18.10
C LEU A 18 7.54 18.86 19.20
N PRO A 19 6.45 18.56 19.95
CA PRO A 19 6.03 19.38 21.06
C PRO A 19 7.11 19.50 22.15
N ALA A 20 7.27 20.68 22.72
CA ALA A 20 8.27 20.96 23.74
C ALA A 20 8.17 19.99 24.93
N GLY A 21 9.33 19.52 25.42
CA GLY A 21 9.42 18.62 26.56
C GLY A 21 9.13 17.14 26.24
N LEU A 22 8.95 16.79 24.98
CA LEU A 22 8.85 15.40 24.56
C LEU A 22 10.16 14.90 23.93
N VAL A 23 10.40 13.59 24.04
CA VAL A 23 11.56 12.91 23.44
C VAL A 23 11.13 12.25 22.13
N PRO A 24 11.85 12.45 21.02
CA PRO A 24 11.50 11.84 19.76
C PRO A 24 11.81 10.34 19.74
N GLY A 25 10.97 9.58 19.03
CA GLY A 25 11.24 8.17 18.77
C GLY A 25 10.48 7.65 17.56
N ARG A 26 11.07 6.66 16.88
CA ARG A 26 10.48 5.99 15.72
C ARG A 26 9.69 4.76 16.17
N VAL A 27 8.42 4.68 15.85
CA VAL A 27 7.58 3.51 16.19
C VAL A 27 8.01 2.30 15.35
N SER A 28 8.56 1.29 16.00
CA SER A 28 9.00 0.06 15.35
C SER A 28 7.91 -1.01 15.32
N ARG A 29 7.03 -1.02 16.33
CA ARG A 29 5.94 -1.99 16.43
C ARG A 29 4.77 -1.42 17.22
N VAL A 30 3.56 -1.83 16.89
CA VAL A 30 2.35 -1.47 17.63
C VAL A 30 1.61 -2.72 18.07
N ASP A 31 1.35 -2.82 19.36
CA ASP A 31 0.48 -3.80 19.99
C ASP A 31 -0.79 -3.11 20.53
N ARG A 32 -1.73 -3.87 21.13
CA ARG A 32 -2.98 -3.29 21.66
C ARG A 32 -2.70 -2.24 22.73
N GLY A 33 -2.81 -0.96 22.36
CA GLY A 33 -2.68 0.19 23.26
C GLY A 33 -1.25 0.53 23.69
N THR A 34 -0.23 -0.16 23.13
CA THR A 34 1.19 0.10 23.38
C THR A 34 1.98 0.13 22.08
N ALA A 35 3.13 0.77 22.06
CA ALA A 35 4.07 0.80 20.95
C ALA A 35 5.49 0.49 21.47
N GLU A 36 6.26 -0.24 20.66
CA GLU A 36 7.70 -0.32 20.78
C GLU A 36 8.29 0.83 19.97
N VAL A 37 9.19 1.59 20.55
CA VAL A 37 9.73 2.81 19.97
C VAL A 37 11.24 2.83 20.06
N LEU A 38 11.90 3.15 18.95
CA LEU A 38 13.35 3.33 18.87
C LEU A 38 13.69 4.77 19.24
N THR A 39 14.50 4.96 20.25
CA THR A 39 14.95 6.27 20.75
C THR A 39 16.47 6.38 20.78
N ALA A 40 17.00 7.57 20.99
CA ALA A 40 18.42 7.76 21.16
C ALA A 40 19.00 6.93 22.32
N ASP A 41 18.19 6.63 23.34
CA ASP A 41 18.59 5.88 24.52
C ASP A 41 18.35 4.36 24.39
N GLY A 42 17.67 3.93 23.31
CA GLY A 42 17.40 2.52 23.04
C GLY A 42 15.94 2.21 22.74
N HIS A 43 15.58 0.93 22.90
CA HIS A 43 14.20 0.47 22.76
C HIS A 43 13.36 0.85 23.98
N VAL A 44 12.22 1.48 23.74
CA VAL A 44 11.29 1.90 24.78
C VAL A 44 9.90 1.35 24.48
N ARG A 45 9.27 0.72 25.46
CA ARG A 45 7.86 0.36 25.39
C ARG A 45 7.01 1.47 25.97
N ALA A 46 6.14 2.07 25.17
CA ALA A 46 5.33 3.21 25.55
C ALA A 46 3.84 2.89 25.43
N ALA A 47 3.04 3.25 26.45
CA ALA A 47 1.58 3.18 26.38
C ALA A 47 1.02 4.41 25.65
N GLN A 48 -0.12 4.27 24.97
CA GLN A 48 -0.80 5.44 24.40
C GLN A 48 -1.35 6.33 25.52
N SER A 49 -1.08 7.64 25.46
CA SER A 49 -1.65 8.63 26.40
C SER A 49 -3.18 8.72 26.25
N ALA A 50 -3.85 9.32 27.24
CA ALA A 50 -5.29 9.55 27.16
C ALA A 50 -5.66 10.47 25.98
N ALA A 51 -4.78 11.41 25.60
CA ALA A 51 -5.00 12.29 24.46
C ALA A 51 -4.94 11.51 23.14
N VAL A 52 -3.92 10.67 22.94
CA VAL A 52 -3.76 9.80 21.75
C VAL A 52 -4.94 8.83 21.61
N ARG A 53 -5.36 8.20 22.71
CA ARG A 53 -6.54 7.31 22.68
C ARG A 53 -7.83 8.03 22.30
N ARG A 54 -8.05 9.26 22.81
CA ARG A 54 -9.23 10.07 22.44
C ARG A 54 -9.20 10.47 20.97
N ALA A 55 -8.04 10.90 20.44
CA ALA A 55 -7.88 11.20 19.03
C ALA A 55 -8.18 9.95 18.17
N GLY A 56 -7.65 8.79 18.55
CA GLY A 56 -7.90 7.53 17.84
C GLY A 56 -9.34 7.01 17.94
N ALA A 57 -10.08 7.38 18.98
CA ALA A 57 -11.51 7.08 19.09
C ALA A 57 -12.35 7.96 18.16
N ALA A 58 -11.91 9.20 17.90
CA ALA A 58 -12.56 10.10 16.95
C ALA A 58 -12.18 9.75 15.49
N ASP A 59 -10.89 9.46 15.25
CA ASP A 59 -10.36 9.09 13.96
C ASP A 59 -9.24 8.04 14.12
N PRO A 60 -9.50 6.76 13.75
CA PRO A 60 -8.52 5.68 13.86
C PRO A 60 -7.23 5.92 13.08
N ILE A 61 -7.23 6.78 12.05
CA ILE A 61 -6.03 7.14 11.30
C ILE A 61 -5.02 7.87 12.19
N SER A 62 -5.47 8.58 13.24
CA SER A 62 -4.61 9.31 14.19
C SER A 62 -3.87 8.42 15.19
N LEU A 63 -4.21 7.11 15.27
CA LEU A 63 -3.50 6.18 16.14
C LEU A 63 -2.07 5.94 15.68
N PRO A 64 -1.13 5.67 16.62
CA PRO A 64 0.23 5.29 16.27
C PRO A 64 0.27 4.06 15.36
N CYS A 65 1.11 4.12 14.35
CA CYS A 65 1.39 3.04 13.40
C CYS A 65 2.89 2.81 13.28
N VAL A 66 3.28 1.65 12.74
CA VAL A 66 4.68 1.35 12.43
C VAL A 66 5.22 2.37 11.42
N GLY A 67 6.40 2.91 11.71
CA GLY A 67 7.04 3.97 10.94
C GLY A 67 6.69 5.39 11.37
N ASP A 68 5.73 5.59 12.29
CA ASP A 68 5.44 6.92 12.84
C ASP A 68 6.60 7.49 13.64
N TRP A 69 6.72 8.82 13.63
CA TRP A 69 7.47 9.55 14.61
C TRP A 69 6.54 9.94 15.76
N ALA A 70 6.98 9.65 16.98
CA ALA A 70 6.23 9.88 18.20
C ALA A 70 7.00 10.80 19.16
N GLY A 71 6.29 11.69 19.84
CA GLY A 71 6.78 12.38 21.01
C GLY A 71 6.47 11.57 22.27
N LEU A 72 7.51 11.14 22.96
CA LEU A 72 7.44 10.34 24.17
C LEU A 72 7.54 11.21 25.42
N ARG A 73 6.80 10.82 26.46
CA ARG A 73 6.93 11.37 27.80
C ARG A 73 7.30 10.27 28.79
N GLU A 74 8.31 10.51 29.59
CA GLU A 74 8.60 9.68 30.75
C GLU A 74 7.69 10.09 31.92
N LEU A 75 7.10 9.10 32.57
CA LEU A 75 6.25 9.28 33.74
C LEU A 75 7.07 9.18 35.02
N PRO A 76 6.59 9.73 36.17
CA PRO A 76 7.33 9.69 37.42
C PRO A 76 7.70 8.28 37.94
N ASP A 77 7.03 7.27 37.46
CA ASP A 77 7.28 5.85 37.78
C ASP A 77 8.24 5.15 36.79
N GLY A 78 8.88 5.90 35.88
CA GLY A 78 9.81 5.40 34.87
C GLY A 78 9.15 4.76 33.67
N ARG A 79 7.80 4.71 33.59
CA ARG A 79 7.11 4.24 32.38
C ARG A 79 7.07 5.35 31.33
N HIS A 80 6.94 4.92 30.07
CA HIS A 80 6.83 5.84 28.95
C HIS A 80 5.42 5.83 28.36
N GLU A 81 4.99 7.00 27.86
CA GLU A 81 3.77 7.10 27.08
C GLU A 81 4.04 7.82 25.74
N VAL A 82 3.33 7.38 24.69
CA VAL A 82 3.19 8.13 23.44
C VAL A 82 2.27 9.31 23.71
N ALA A 83 2.84 10.49 23.89
CA ALA A 83 2.12 11.71 24.20
C ALA A 83 1.59 12.39 22.93
N ALA A 84 2.32 12.27 21.80
CA ALA A 84 1.94 12.80 20.51
C ALA A 84 2.40 11.87 19.38
N VAL A 85 1.67 11.85 18.25
CA VAL A 85 2.11 11.32 16.95
C VAL A 85 2.37 12.53 16.06
N LEU A 86 3.56 12.60 15.45
CA LEU A 86 3.94 13.70 14.58
C LEU A 86 3.21 13.58 13.22
N PRO A 87 3.08 14.69 12.48
CA PRO A 87 2.51 14.66 11.13
C PRO A 87 3.25 13.66 10.24
N ARG A 88 2.48 12.86 9.50
CA ARG A 88 3.00 11.89 8.56
C ARG A 88 3.31 12.56 7.23
N ARG A 89 4.46 12.26 6.67
CA ARG A 89 4.82 12.68 5.31
C ARG A 89 4.16 11.80 4.26
N THR A 90 4.09 10.50 4.54
CA THR A 90 3.46 9.47 3.70
C THR A 90 2.70 8.50 4.59
N ALA A 91 1.60 7.92 4.09
CA ALA A 91 0.82 6.95 4.83
C ALA A 91 0.18 5.92 3.91
N LEU A 92 0.51 4.65 4.11
CA LEU A 92 -0.18 3.55 3.45
C LEU A 92 -1.48 3.26 4.21
N VAL A 93 -2.62 3.63 3.63
CA VAL A 93 -3.93 3.49 4.27
C VAL A 93 -4.75 2.43 3.56
N ARG A 94 -5.40 1.55 4.31
CA ARG A 94 -6.42 0.65 3.75
C ARG A 94 -7.80 1.02 4.28
N ALA A 95 -8.83 0.72 3.50
CA ALA A 95 -10.19 0.79 3.98
C ALA A 95 -10.41 -0.24 5.11
N GLY A 96 -10.88 0.22 6.25
CA GLY A 96 -11.32 -0.63 7.34
C GLY A 96 -12.61 -1.36 6.95
N VAL A 97 -12.69 -2.67 7.21
CA VAL A 97 -13.93 -3.43 7.11
C VAL A 97 -14.52 -3.48 8.51
N GLY A 98 -15.38 -2.52 8.85
CA GLY A 98 -16.14 -2.60 10.10
C GLY A 98 -17.09 -3.79 10.04
N ARG A 99 -17.12 -4.63 11.09
CA ARG A 99 -18.15 -5.65 11.29
C ARG A 99 -19.20 -5.11 12.26
N THR A 100 -20.45 -5.14 11.87
CA THR A 100 -21.54 -4.89 12.82
C THR A 100 -21.64 -6.04 13.83
N SER A 101 -22.14 -5.76 15.04
CA SER A 101 -22.39 -6.77 16.09
C SER A 101 -23.33 -7.91 15.64
N ARG A 102 -24.01 -7.77 14.51
CA ARG A 102 -24.89 -8.77 13.89
C ARG A 102 -24.26 -9.50 12.69
N GLY A 103 -22.94 -9.41 12.49
CA GLY A 103 -22.22 -10.13 11.42
C GLY A 103 -22.31 -9.51 10.03
N GLY A 104 -22.96 -8.36 9.86
CA GLY A 104 -22.97 -7.59 8.62
C GLY A 104 -21.72 -6.69 8.49
N LEU A 105 -21.42 -6.24 7.29
CA LEU A 105 -20.41 -5.21 7.07
C LEU A 105 -20.96 -3.87 7.57
N SER A 106 -20.23 -3.16 8.45
CA SER A 106 -20.62 -1.81 8.85
C SER A 106 -20.37 -0.84 7.67
N ASP A 107 -21.26 0.15 7.55
CA ASP A 107 -21.09 1.24 6.58
C ASP A 107 -19.95 2.21 6.97
N ASP A 108 -19.35 2.04 8.14
CA ASP A 108 -18.23 2.81 8.65
C ASP A 108 -16.91 2.25 8.08
N SER A 109 -16.54 2.71 6.90
CA SER A 109 -15.24 2.43 6.29
C SER A 109 -14.19 3.39 6.86
N GLN A 110 -13.87 3.24 8.15
CA GLN A 110 -12.78 3.99 8.76
C GLN A 110 -11.45 3.48 8.22
N GLY A 111 -10.59 4.38 7.74
CA GLY A 111 -9.26 4.05 7.26
C GLY A 111 -8.39 3.45 8.37
N GLN A 112 -7.52 2.52 8.02
CA GLN A 112 -6.48 2.02 8.91
C GLN A 112 -5.11 2.25 8.29
N VAL A 113 -4.23 2.98 8.97
CA VAL A 113 -2.84 3.13 8.54
C VAL A 113 -2.11 1.81 8.73
N LEU A 114 -1.47 1.35 7.67
CA LEU A 114 -0.69 0.12 7.63
C LEU A 114 0.79 0.37 7.89
N ALA A 115 1.33 1.45 7.32
CA ALA A 115 2.70 1.92 7.48
C ALA A 115 2.72 3.43 7.29
N ALA A 116 3.63 4.13 7.98
CA ALA A 116 3.77 5.57 7.93
C ALA A 116 5.21 5.99 7.64
N ASN A 117 5.38 7.18 7.07
CA ASN A 117 6.68 7.77 6.74
C ASN A 117 7.56 6.83 5.91
N VAL A 118 6.94 6.28 4.86
CA VAL A 118 7.54 5.35 3.90
C VAL A 118 8.03 6.15 2.70
N ASP A 119 9.29 5.97 2.32
CA ASP A 119 9.88 6.62 1.13
C ASP A 119 9.65 5.79 -0.12
N LEU A 120 9.67 4.44 0.03
CA LEU A 120 9.65 3.48 -1.07
C LEU A 120 8.57 2.41 -0.82
N ALA A 121 7.90 1.98 -1.89
CA ALA A 121 7.03 0.83 -1.87
C ALA A 121 7.55 -0.25 -2.83
N PHE A 122 8.16 -1.31 -2.30
CA PHE A 122 8.59 -2.44 -3.10
C PHE A 122 7.40 -3.34 -3.42
N VAL A 123 6.93 -3.28 -4.65
CA VAL A 123 5.87 -4.15 -5.18
C VAL A 123 6.50 -5.47 -5.59
N VAL A 124 6.43 -6.46 -4.70
CA VAL A 124 7.09 -7.76 -4.88
C VAL A 124 6.13 -8.76 -5.50
N GLU A 125 6.44 -9.19 -6.72
CA GLU A 125 5.67 -10.16 -7.49
C GLU A 125 6.54 -11.39 -7.82
N PRO A 126 6.06 -12.65 -7.59
CA PRO A 126 6.86 -13.83 -7.91
C PRO A 126 6.82 -14.12 -9.40
N ALA A 127 7.97 -14.43 -9.97
CA ALA A 127 8.13 -14.77 -11.39
C ALA A 127 7.40 -16.04 -11.84
N MET A 128 6.99 -16.90 -10.93
CA MET A 128 6.50 -18.28 -11.20
C MET A 128 5.22 -18.40 -12.03
N HIS A 129 4.50 -17.31 -12.29
CA HIS A 129 3.20 -17.31 -12.96
C HIS A 129 3.13 -16.31 -14.10
N ALA A 130 4.22 -16.18 -14.86
CA ALA A 130 4.41 -15.20 -15.93
C ALA A 130 3.35 -15.22 -17.05
N THR A 131 2.47 -16.21 -17.09
CA THR A 131 1.41 -16.34 -18.10
C THR A 131 0.03 -15.89 -17.60
N ASP A 132 -0.10 -15.50 -16.32
CA ASP A 132 -1.39 -15.10 -15.75
C ASP A 132 -1.55 -13.59 -15.81
N THR A 133 -2.45 -13.11 -16.67
CA THR A 133 -2.82 -11.69 -16.78
C THR A 133 -3.32 -11.08 -15.46
N ALA A 134 -3.72 -11.92 -14.49
CA ALA A 134 -4.11 -11.50 -13.14
C ALA A 134 -2.94 -10.85 -12.37
N ASP A 135 -1.71 -11.26 -12.64
CA ASP A 135 -0.53 -10.76 -11.94
C ASP A 135 -0.22 -9.32 -12.33
N LEU A 136 -0.33 -8.96 -13.61
CA LEU A 136 -0.16 -7.58 -14.07
C LEU A 136 -1.22 -6.65 -13.46
N SER A 137 -2.48 -7.09 -13.36
CA SER A 137 -3.54 -6.31 -12.71
C SER A 137 -3.31 -6.12 -11.21
N ARG A 138 -2.62 -7.06 -10.57
CA ARG A 138 -2.20 -6.93 -9.17
C ARG A 138 -1.07 -5.92 -9.03
N ILE A 139 -0.08 -5.94 -9.92
CA ILE A 139 0.99 -4.95 -9.98
C ILE A 139 0.38 -3.55 -10.14
N GLU A 140 -0.48 -3.32 -11.14
CA GLU A 140 -1.16 -2.04 -11.37
C GLU A 140 -1.89 -1.53 -10.11
N ARG A 141 -2.60 -2.41 -9.40
CA ARG A 141 -3.26 -2.09 -8.14
C ARG A 141 -2.30 -1.68 -7.03
N LEU A 142 -1.20 -2.40 -6.87
CA LEU A 142 -0.22 -2.12 -5.82
C LEU A 142 0.60 -0.86 -6.13
N LEU A 143 0.85 -0.56 -7.40
CA LEU A 143 1.43 0.69 -7.84
C LEU A 143 0.52 1.87 -7.52
N ALA A 144 -0.79 1.76 -7.84
CA ALA A 144 -1.75 2.80 -7.50
C ALA A 144 -1.79 3.06 -5.98
N LEU A 145 -1.78 2.00 -5.16
CA LEU A 145 -1.70 2.13 -3.70
C LEU A 145 -0.40 2.80 -3.23
N ALA A 146 0.73 2.48 -3.87
CA ALA A 146 2.01 3.08 -3.54
C ALA A 146 2.03 4.57 -3.84
N TRP A 147 1.62 4.97 -5.05
CA TRP A 147 1.51 6.38 -5.43
C TRP A 147 0.56 7.17 -4.53
N GLU A 148 -0.63 6.63 -4.25
CA GLU A 148 -1.61 7.25 -3.35
C GLU A 148 -1.06 7.48 -1.94
N SER A 149 -0.19 6.58 -1.48
CA SER A 149 0.45 6.73 -0.15
C SER A 149 1.50 7.83 -0.08
N GLY A 150 1.92 8.39 -1.23
CA GLY A 150 3.04 9.32 -1.38
C GLY A 150 4.42 8.64 -1.42
N ALA A 151 4.48 7.30 -1.43
CA ALA A 151 5.74 6.57 -1.55
C ALA A 151 6.09 6.32 -3.02
N THR A 152 7.38 6.34 -3.35
CA THR A 152 7.87 5.99 -4.68
C THR A 152 7.82 4.47 -4.87
N PRO A 153 7.07 3.94 -5.84
CA PRO A 153 7.05 2.51 -6.10
C PRO A 153 8.33 2.03 -6.82
N VAL A 154 8.70 0.78 -6.54
CA VAL A 154 9.70 0.01 -7.29
C VAL A 154 9.13 -1.40 -7.44
N VAL A 155 9.07 -1.92 -8.66
CA VAL A 155 8.63 -3.29 -8.90
C VAL A 155 9.79 -4.26 -8.75
N VAL A 156 9.57 -5.32 -7.97
CA VAL A 156 10.56 -6.35 -7.70
C VAL A 156 10.00 -7.71 -8.14
N ILE A 157 10.47 -8.22 -9.26
CA ILE A 157 10.13 -9.56 -9.75
C ILE A 157 11.04 -10.56 -9.03
N SER A 158 10.49 -11.23 -8.03
CA SER A 158 11.21 -12.18 -7.21
C SER A 158 11.23 -13.58 -7.83
N LYS A 159 12.18 -14.44 -7.38
CA LYS A 159 12.36 -15.82 -7.87
C LYS A 159 12.67 -15.88 -9.38
N ALA A 160 13.41 -14.92 -9.87
CA ALA A 160 13.78 -14.81 -11.27
C ALA A 160 14.56 -16.04 -11.77
N ASP A 161 15.29 -16.70 -10.88
CA ASP A 161 16.01 -17.95 -11.12
C ASP A 161 15.13 -19.11 -11.63
N LEU A 162 13.82 -19.03 -11.48
CA LEU A 162 12.89 -20.08 -11.90
C LEU A 162 12.37 -19.92 -13.33
N LEU A 163 12.61 -18.78 -14.00
CA LEU A 163 12.03 -18.50 -15.33
C LEU A 163 12.96 -18.75 -16.52
N GLY A 164 14.28 -18.74 -16.34
CA GLY A 164 15.23 -18.85 -17.45
C GLY A 164 14.92 -17.82 -18.55
N ASP A 165 14.86 -18.29 -19.81
CA ASP A 165 14.67 -17.42 -21.00
C ASP A 165 13.32 -16.67 -21.04
N ALA A 166 12.34 -17.05 -20.24
CA ALA A 166 11.05 -16.36 -20.18
C ALA A 166 11.08 -15.07 -19.35
N LEU A 167 12.19 -14.80 -18.65
CA LEU A 167 12.31 -13.62 -17.77
C LEU A 167 12.24 -12.32 -18.55
N ASP A 168 12.91 -12.19 -19.68
CA ASP A 168 12.94 -10.96 -20.47
C ASP A 168 11.55 -10.56 -20.94
N SER A 169 10.76 -11.53 -21.45
CA SER A 169 9.37 -11.27 -21.86
C SER A 169 8.50 -10.81 -20.69
N LEU A 170 8.68 -11.38 -19.49
CA LEU A 170 7.97 -10.92 -18.31
C LEU A 170 8.38 -9.51 -17.92
N MET A 171 9.66 -9.18 -17.99
CA MET A 171 10.16 -7.84 -17.66
C MET A 171 9.56 -6.78 -18.60
N ASP A 172 9.46 -7.09 -19.91
CA ASP A 172 8.82 -6.20 -20.91
C ASP A 172 7.33 -6.01 -20.60
N ASP A 173 6.60 -7.09 -20.28
CA ASP A 173 5.18 -7.01 -19.90
C ASP A 173 4.95 -6.17 -18.64
N VAL A 174 5.84 -6.30 -17.65
CA VAL A 174 5.77 -5.54 -16.41
C VAL A 174 6.13 -4.07 -16.65
N ALA A 175 7.17 -3.79 -17.44
CA ALA A 175 7.55 -2.42 -17.80
C ALA A 175 6.41 -1.68 -18.53
N ALA A 176 5.68 -2.39 -19.39
CA ALA A 176 4.53 -1.84 -20.11
C ALA A 176 3.36 -1.42 -19.20
N VAL A 177 3.23 -2.01 -17.99
CA VAL A 177 2.16 -1.65 -17.03
C VAL A 177 2.64 -0.75 -15.89
N ALA A 178 3.94 -0.47 -15.83
CA ALA A 178 4.59 0.31 -14.79
C ALA A 178 5.40 1.48 -15.39
N PRO A 179 4.78 2.38 -16.18
CA PRO A 179 5.50 3.47 -16.84
C PRO A 179 6.17 4.37 -15.81
N GLY A 180 7.46 4.65 -16.03
CA GLY A 180 8.26 5.51 -15.14
C GLY A 180 8.59 4.91 -13.77
N VAL A 181 8.40 3.62 -13.59
CA VAL A 181 8.73 2.89 -12.36
C VAL A 181 9.91 1.95 -12.62
N ASP A 182 10.88 1.94 -11.71
CA ASP A 182 12.01 1.01 -11.79
C ASP A 182 11.52 -0.44 -11.58
N VAL A 183 11.98 -1.34 -12.46
CA VAL A 183 11.63 -2.77 -12.41
C VAL A 183 12.91 -3.60 -12.30
N HIS A 184 13.00 -4.42 -11.26
CA HIS A 184 14.17 -5.27 -11.00
C HIS A 184 13.75 -6.74 -10.90
N ALA A 185 14.45 -7.60 -11.61
CA ALA A 185 14.38 -9.05 -11.43
C ALA A 185 15.42 -9.48 -10.39
N ILE A 186 15.00 -10.29 -9.42
CA ILE A 186 15.88 -10.77 -8.35
C ILE A 186 15.70 -12.24 -8.04
N SER A 187 16.78 -12.87 -7.58
CA SER A 187 16.74 -14.11 -6.81
C SER A 187 17.30 -13.88 -5.41
N SER A 188 16.45 -13.93 -4.40
CA SER A 188 16.91 -13.85 -2.99
C SER A 188 17.66 -15.12 -2.54
N VAL A 189 17.63 -16.19 -3.34
CA VAL A 189 18.33 -17.46 -3.07
C VAL A 189 19.75 -17.41 -3.60
N THR A 190 19.94 -16.92 -4.82
CA THR A 190 21.27 -16.80 -5.44
C THR A 190 21.95 -15.47 -5.11
N GLY A 191 21.20 -14.47 -4.64
CA GLY A 191 21.66 -13.11 -4.40
C GLY A 191 21.62 -12.21 -5.64
N GLU A 192 21.28 -12.74 -6.81
CA GLU A 192 21.25 -12.00 -8.08
C GLU A 192 20.21 -10.87 -8.01
N GLY A 193 20.60 -9.66 -8.46
CA GLY A 193 19.75 -8.46 -8.51
C GLY A 193 19.40 -7.84 -7.15
N VAL A 194 19.74 -8.47 -6.02
CA VAL A 194 19.39 -7.95 -4.67
C VAL A 194 20.09 -6.61 -4.40
N ASP A 195 21.30 -6.42 -4.90
CA ASP A 195 22.04 -5.16 -4.73
C ASP A 195 21.38 -3.98 -5.47
N LEU A 196 20.70 -4.22 -6.59
CA LEU A 196 19.92 -3.18 -7.29
C LEU A 196 18.78 -2.67 -6.40
N VAL A 197 18.06 -3.58 -5.73
CA VAL A 197 16.99 -3.22 -4.80
C VAL A 197 17.57 -2.54 -3.55
N ARG A 198 18.72 -3.02 -3.04
CA ARG A 198 19.42 -2.41 -1.90
C ARG A 198 19.83 -0.98 -2.18
N ALA A 199 20.26 -0.66 -3.41
CA ALA A 199 20.68 0.69 -3.79
C ALA A 199 19.57 1.75 -3.60
N HIS A 200 18.30 1.37 -3.73
CA HIS A 200 17.17 2.27 -3.45
C HIS A 200 17.07 2.65 -1.97
N LEU A 201 17.56 1.81 -1.05
CA LEU A 201 17.47 2.01 0.40
C LEU A 201 18.57 2.92 0.97
N GLY A 202 19.42 3.50 0.13
CA GLY A 202 20.55 4.34 0.57
C GLY A 202 20.15 5.42 1.57
N GLY A 203 20.98 5.63 2.59
CA GLY A 203 20.74 6.58 3.67
C GLY A 203 19.75 6.06 4.71
N SER A 204 18.78 6.89 5.08
CA SER A 204 17.73 6.59 6.08
C SER A 204 16.37 6.29 5.45
N ARG A 205 16.33 5.87 4.19
CA ARG A 205 15.06 5.59 3.50
C ARG A 205 14.34 4.40 4.09
N THR A 206 13.04 4.52 4.20
CA THR A 206 12.15 3.47 4.69
C THR A 206 11.37 2.88 3.51
N ALA A 207 11.46 1.56 3.30
CA ALA A 207 10.67 0.83 2.33
C ALA A 207 9.57 0.00 3.00
N VAL A 208 8.42 -0.10 2.35
CA VAL A 208 7.38 -1.08 2.67
C VAL A 208 7.36 -2.18 1.61
N LEU A 209 7.12 -3.43 2.01
CA LEU A 209 6.99 -4.56 1.10
C LEU A 209 5.52 -4.85 0.82
N LEU A 210 5.08 -4.72 -0.42
CA LEU A 210 3.75 -5.01 -0.92
C LEU A 210 3.79 -6.25 -1.82
N GLY A 211 2.77 -7.08 -1.78
CA GLY A 211 2.70 -8.25 -2.65
C GLY A 211 2.01 -9.45 -2.00
N PRO A 212 1.69 -10.50 -2.78
CA PRO A 212 0.95 -11.66 -2.31
C PRO A 212 1.76 -12.48 -1.29
N SER A 213 1.05 -13.38 -0.60
CA SER A 213 1.73 -14.37 0.25
C SER A 213 2.53 -15.32 -0.63
N GLY A 214 3.74 -15.63 -0.20
CA GLY A 214 4.64 -16.48 -0.99
C GLY A 214 5.42 -15.75 -2.10
N ALA A 215 5.25 -14.43 -2.25
CA ALA A 215 6.05 -13.61 -3.15
C ALA A 215 7.53 -13.46 -2.74
N GLY A 216 7.96 -14.05 -1.64
CA GLY A 216 9.36 -13.99 -1.22
C GLY A 216 9.73 -12.72 -0.44
N LYS A 217 8.77 -11.94 0.07
CA LYS A 217 9.03 -10.70 0.83
C LYS A 217 9.96 -10.90 2.02
N SER A 218 9.67 -11.89 2.88
CA SER A 218 10.52 -12.18 4.05
C SER A 218 11.92 -12.68 3.64
N THR A 219 12.02 -13.45 2.55
CA THR A 219 13.30 -13.88 1.99
C THR A 219 14.10 -12.68 1.45
N LEU A 220 13.42 -11.76 0.77
CA LEU A 220 14.04 -10.51 0.30
C LEU A 220 14.49 -9.65 1.49
N THR A 221 13.67 -9.53 2.55
CA THR A 221 14.07 -8.81 3.77
C THR A 221 15.36 -9.37 4.37
N ASN A 222 15.45 -10.70 4.49
CA ASN A 222 16.66 -11.37 4.99
C ASN A 222 17.88 -11.14 4.06
N ALA A 223 17.68 -11.24 2.74
CA ALA A 223 18.72 -10.96 1.77
C ALA A 223 19.22 -9.51 1.83
N LEU A 224 18.33 -8.54 2.03
CA LEU A 224 18.69 -7.13 2.21
C LEU A 224 19.37 -6.87 3.56
N ALA A 225 18.93 -7.56 4.62
CA ALA A 225 19.56 -7.46 5.94
C ALA A 225 20.94 -8.11 6.01
N GLY A 226 21.20 -9.12 5.16
CA GLY A 226 22.41 -9.94 5.21
C GLY A 226 22.41 -10.99 6.32
N GLU A 227 21.29 -11.13 7.04
CA GLU A 227 21.08 -12.09 8.14
C GLU A 227 19.62 -12.53 8.22
N GLU A 228 19.34 -13.58 8.96
CA GLU A 228 17.97 -14.07 9.14
C GLU A 228 17.23 -13.26 10.22
N VAL A 229 16.67 -12.10 9.84
CA VAL A 229 15.83 -11.26 10.71
C VAL A 229 14.36 -11.69 10.69
N MET A 230 13.93 -12.43 9.64
CA MET A 230 12.58 -12.91 9.46
C MET A 230 12.54 -14.43 9.33
N VAL A 231 11.64 -15.10 10.06
CA VAL A 231 11.44 -16.54 9.90
C VAL A 231 10.77 -16.82 8.56
N THR A 232 11.48 -17.47 7.64
CA THR A 232 10.96 -17.87 6.34
C THR A 232 10.37 -19.28 6.43
N GLN A 233 9.11 -19.44 6.00
CA GLN A 233 8.52 -20.77 5.79
C GLN A 233 8.67 -21.17 4.32
N GLN A 234 9.36 -22.29 4.08
CA GLN A 234 9.23 -23.01 2.82
C GLN A 234 7.77 -23.43 2.67
N ILE A 235 7.15 -23.03 1.55
CA ILE A 235 5.79 -23.46 1.20
C ILE A 235 5.86 -24.98 0.99
N ARG A 236 5.40 -25.76 1.97
CA ARG A 236 5.14 -27.19 1.76
C ARG A 236 3.96 -27.28 0.79
N ALA A 237 4.20 -27.86 -0.36
CA ALA A 237 3.25 -28.02 -1.47
C ALA A 237 1.98 -28.83 -1.13
N SER A 238 1.80 -29.31 0.10
CA SER A 238 0.74 -30.26 0.46
C SER A 238 -0.44 -29.70 1.25
N ASP A 239 -0.33 -28.52 1.89
CA ASP A 239 -1.41 -28.01 2.73
C ASP A 239 -1.70 -26.54 2.42
N GLY A 240 -2.67 -26.25 1.59
CA GLY A 240 -3.13 -24.89 1.23
C GLY A 240 -3.53 -23.95 2.39
N ARG A 241 -3.06 -24.22 3.61
CA ARG A 241 -3.28 -23.44 4.84
C ARG A 241 -1.94 -23.07 5.47
N GLY A 242 -1.20 -22.16 4.83
CA GLY A 242 -0.04 -21.53 5.43
C GLY A 242 -0.48 -20.71 6.67
N ARG A 243 -0.15 -21.16 7.87
CA ARG A 243 -0.19 -20.32 9.08
C ARG A 243 0.85 -19.23 8.90
N HIS A 244 0.43 -17.96 8.84
CA HIS A 244 1.34 -16.84 8.83
C HIS A 244 2.18 -16.85 10.10
N THR A 245 3.50 -16.91 9.96
CA THR A 245 4.44 -16.89 11.08
C THR A 245 4.60 -15.48 11.64
N THR A 246 4.46 -14.44 10.78
CA THR A 246 4.54 -13.04 11.21
C THR A 246 3.13 -12.48 11.33
N THR A 247 2.67 -12.25 12.57
CA THR A 247 1.34 -11.67 12.86
C THR A 247 1.40 -10.16 13.10
N HIS A 248 2.59 -9.60 13.23
CA HIS A 248 2.82 -8.19 13.58
C HIS A 248 3.59 -7.48 12.45
N ARG A 249 3.32 -6.19 12.29
CA ARG A 249 4.12 -5.30 11.45
C ARG A 249 5.29 -4.80 12.27
N GLU A 250 6.46 -4.77 11.68
CA GLU A 250 7.68 -4.36 12.37
C GLU A 250 8.57 -3.54 11.45
N LEU A 251 9.19 -2.50 12.01
CA LEU A 251 10.23 -1.71 11.36
C LEU A 251 11.58 -2.36 11.65
N ILE A 252 12.25 -2.81 10.62
CA ILE A 252 13.54 -3.49 10.65
C ILE A 252 14.61 -2.52 10.16
N THR A 253 15.65 -2.32 10.94
CA THR A 253 16.83 -1.55 10.54
C THR A 253 17.84 -2.46 9.84
N LEU A 254 18.39 -2.01 8.71
CA LEU A 254 19.36 -2.78 7.94
C LEU A 254 20.79 -2.37 8.33
N ALA A 255 21.69 -3.32 8.50
CA ALA A 255 23.10 -3.07 8.84
C ALA A 255 23.81 -2.19 7.78
N GLY A 256 23.40 -2.27 6.51
CA GLY A 256 23.92 -1.44 5.41
C GLY A 256 23.25 -0.07 5.25
N GLY A 257 22.39 0.33 6.19
CA GLY A 257 21.55 1.53 6.10
C GLY A 257 20.18 1.25 5.43
N GLY A 258 19.22 2.14 5.71
CA GLY A 258 17.82 1.97 5.31
C GLY A 258 16.99 1.14 6.28
N LEU A 259 15.69 1.20 6.09
CA LEU A 259 14.69 0.56 6.95
C LEU A 259 13.65 -0.18 6.10
N ILE A 260 13.15 -1.28 6.64
CA ILE A 260 12.06 -2.04 5.99
C ILE A 260 10.90 -2.18 6.96
N ILE A 261 9.68 -1.92 6.49
CA ILE A 261 8.46 -2.28 7.18
C ILE A 261 7.90 -3.54 6.52
N ASP A 262 7.98 -4.67 7.24
CA ASP A 262 7.27 -5.87 6.79
C ASP A 262 5.79 -5.79 7.17
N THR A 263 4.94 -5.96 6.16
CA THR A 263 3.50 -5.90 6.32
C THR A 263 2.89 -7.27 6.00
N PRO A 264 2.83 -8.19 6.99
CA PRO A 264 2.25 -9.51 6.75
C PRO A 264 0.77 -9.39 6.36
N GLY A 265 0.40 -10.07 5.28
CA GLY A 265 -1.00 -10.30 4.95
C GLY A 265 -1.74 -9.17 4.22
N ILE A 266 -1.07 -8.28 3.49
CA ILE A 266 -1.74 -7.38 2.53
C ILE A 266 -2.27 -8.19 1.32
N ARG A 267 -3.18 -9.14 1.59
CA ARG A 267 -3.81 -9.97 0.55
C ARG A 267 -4.98 -9.27 -0.15
N ARG A 268 -5.64 -8.34 0.55
CA ARG A 268 -6.78 -7.56 0.05
C ARG A 268 -6.68 -6.17 0.65
N VAL A 269 -5.90 -5.32 0.05
CA VAL A 269 -5.97 -3.90 0.36
C VAL A 269 -7.19 -3.38 -0.39
N GLY A 270 -8.29 -3.17 0.33
CA GLY A 270 -9.37 -2.32 -0.15
C GLY A 270 -8.80 -0.92 -0.29
N LEU A 271 -8.99 -0.33 -1.44
CA LEU A 271 -8.49 0.99 -1.79
C LEU A 271 -9.23 2.03 -0.95
N TYR A 272 -8.50 2.82 -0.17
CA TYR A 272 -9.06 3.96 0.57
C TYR A 272 -8.60 5.21 -0.19
N GLU A 273 -9.58 5.98 -0.74
CA GLU A 273 -9.31 7.20 -1.54
C GLU A 273 -8.13 7.01 -2.52
N MET A 274 -8.39 6.55 -3.76
CA MET A 274 -7.30 6.19 -4.70
C MET A 274 -7.47 6.81 -6.09
N SER A 275 -7.96 8.05 -6.18
CA SER A 275 -8.10 8.70 -7.48
C SER A 275 -6.75 9.05 -8.09
N GLU A 276 -5.88 9.71 -7.33
CA GLU A 276 -4.58 10.19 -7.84
C GLU A 276 -3.63 9.05 -8.20
N GLY A 277 -3.57 8.01 -7.37
CA GLY A 277 -2.73 6.86 -7.63
C GLY A 277 -3.15 6.06 -8.87
N VAL A 278 -4.45 5.96 -9.15
CA VAL A 278 -4.94 5.31 -10.38
C VAL A 278 -4.58 6.14 -11.61
N ASP A 279 -4.75 7.45 -11.56
CA ASP A 279 -4.44 8.36 -12.68
C ASP A 279 -2.95 8.32 -13.03
N LEU A 280 -2.08 8.24 -12.02
CA LEU A 280 -0.62 8.10 -12.22
C LEU A 280 -0.25 6.77 -12.89
N VAL A 281 -0.81 5.66 -12.44
CA VAL A 281 -0.54 4.33 -13.03
C VAL A 281 -1.04 4.26 -14.47
N PHE A 282 -2.20 4.85 -14.77
CA PHE A 282 -2.82 4.81 -16.08
C PHE A 282 -2.68 6.13 -16.85
N SER A 283 -1.55 6.81 -16.67
CA SER A 283 -1.24 8.07 -17.35
C SER A 283 -1.25 7.96 -18.89
N ASP A 284 -1.03 6.78 -19.44
CA ASP A 284 -1.21 6.44 -20.85
C ASP A 284 -2.69 6.59 -21.28
N ILE A 285 -3.63 6.08 -20.48
CA ILE A 285 -5.08 6.22 -20.74
C ILE A 285 -5.52 7.67 -20.54
N GLU A 286 -5.06 8.32 -19.48
CA GLU A 286 -5.38 9.72 -19.20
C GLU A 286 -4.86 10.65 -20.31
N GLY A 287 -3.68 10.34 -20.87
CA GLY A 287 -3.15 11.05 -22.04
C GLY A 287 -4.05 10.93 -23.28
N LEU A 288 -4.51 9.72 -23.58
CA LEU A 288 -5.45 9.47 -24.68
C LEU A 288 -6.83 10.09 -24.41
N ALA A 289 -7.28 10.12 -23.17
CA ALA A 289 -8.58 10.67 -22.78
C ALA A 289 -8.69 12.17 -23.06
N ALA A 290 -7.58 12.90 -23.04
CA ALA A 290 -7.54 14.32 -23.40
C ALA A 290 -7.97 14.60 -24.85
N ASP A 291 -7.82 13.63 -25.74
CA ASP A 291 -8.20 13.72 -27.16
C ASP A 291 -9.62 13.20 -27.45
N CYS A 292 -10.38 12.79 -26.41
CA CYS A 292 -11.78 12.39 -26.58
C CYS A 292 -12.66 13.56 -26.99
N ARG A 293 -13.66 13.27 -27.83
CA ARG A 293 -14.63 14.28 -28.28
C ARG A 293 -15.41 14.93 -27.14
N PHE A 294 -15.66 14.20 -26.05
CA PHE A 294 -16.44 14.66 -24.90
C PHE A 294 -15.54 14.69 -23.65
N ALA A 295 -15.59 15.80 -22.90
CA ALA A 295 -14.78 15.97 -21.70
C ALA A 295 -15.18 15.01 -20.54
N ASP A 296 -16.40 14.48 -20.57
CA ASP A 296 -16.95 13.51 -19.61
C ASP A 296 -17.04 12.09 -20.19
N CYS A 297 -16.18 11.77 -21.18
CA CYS A 297 -16.16 10.47 -21.83
C CYS A 297 -15.86 9.35 -20.83
N GLY A 298 -16.77 8.36 -20.75
CA GLY A 298 -16.58 7.17 -19.89
C GLY A 298 -15.78 6.06 -20.57
N HIS A 299 -15.39 6.24 -21.84
CA HIS A 299 -14.66 5.29 -22.68
C HIS A 299 -15.37 3.92 -22.82
N ASP A 300 -16.71 3.89 -22.76
CA ASP A 300 -17.49 2.65 -22.89
C ASP A 300 -17.97 2.41 -24.33
N ALA A 301 -18.66 3.39 -24.92
CA ALA A 301 -19.25 3.28 -26.28
C ALA A 301 -19.45 4.65 -26.94
N GLU A 302 -18.84 5.70 -26.42
CA GLU A 302 -19.05 7.08 -26.89
C GLU A 302 -18.42 7.28 -28.29
N PRO A 303 -19.14 7.92 -29.21
CA PRO A 303 -18.60 8.18 -30.53
C PRO A 303 -17.49 9.22 -30.48
N GLY A 304 -16.35 8.93 -31.12
CA GLY A 304 -15.17 9.80 -31.09
C GLY A 304 -14.36 9.69 -29.79
N CYS A 305 -14.43 8.54 -29.12
CA CYS A 305 -13.57 8.21 -28.00
C CYS A 305 -12.18 7.81 -28.49
N ALA A 306 -11.13 8.59 -28.10
CA ALA A 306 -9.74 8.33 -28.49
C ALA A 306 -9.19 7.07 -27.83
N VAL A 307 -9.60 6.78 -26.58
CA VAL A 307 -9.16 5.57 -25.86
C VAL A 307 -9.69 4.29 -26.54
N LEU A 308 -10.96 4.27 -26.99
CA LEU A 308 -11.50 3.14 -27.75
C LEU A 308 -10.83 2.98 -29.12
N ALA A 309 -10.54 4.09 -29.80
CA ALA A 309 -9.81 4.07 -31.07
C ALA A 309 -8.39 3.49 -30.89
N ALA A 310 -7.69 3.83 -29.80
CA ALA A 310 -6.38 3.27 -29.47
C ALA A 310 -6.46 1.75 -29.17
N VAL A 311 -7.55 1.29 -28.56
CA VAL A 311 -7.79 -0.15 -28.37
C VAL A 311 -8.05 -0.85 -29.70
N GLU A 312 -8.87 -0.24 -30.58
CA GLU A 312 -9.17 -0.81 -31.91
C GLU A 312 -7.94 -0.87 -32.81
N SER A 313 -7.05 0.13 -32.74
CA SER A 313 -5.78 0.14 -33.48
C SER A 313 -4.71 -0.80 -32.92
N GLY A 314 -4.89 -1.30 -31.69
CA GLY A 314 -3.90 -2.12 -30.97
C GLY A 314 -2.80 -1.32 -30.26
N GLU A 315 -2.88 0.02 -30.27
CA GLU A 315 -1.97 0.90 -29.54
C GLU A 315 -2.12 0.74 -28.02
N LEU A 316 -3.38 0.61 -27.53
CA LEU A 316 -3.68 0.34 -26.12
C LEU A 316 -4.22 -1.11 -25.97
N PRO A 317 -3.58 -1.99 -25.22
CA PRO A 317 -4.13 -3.33 -24.97
C PRO A 317 -5.48 -3.26 -24.24
N TYR A 318 -6.49 -4.01 -24.73
CA TYR A 318 -7.83 -4.04 -24.12
C TYR A 318 -7.79 -4.37 -22.62
N ARG A 319 -6.87 -5.30 -22.18
CA ARG A 319 -6.73 -5.66 -20.78
C ARG A 319 -6.35 -4.44 -19.92
N ARG A 320 -5.57 -3.48 -20.48
CA ARG A 320 -5.13 -2.26 -19.80
C ARG A 320 -6.35 -1.36 -19.48
N LEU A 321 -7.23 -1.13 -20.48
CA LEU A 321 -8.49 -0.42 -20.31
C LEU A 321 -9.43 -1.14 -19.34
N ALA A 322 -9.50 -2.47 -19.40
CA ALA A 322 -10.33 -3.27 -18.50
C ALA A 322 -9.87 -3.15 -17.03
N SER A 323 -8.54 -3.13 -16.80
CA SER A 323 -7.93 -2.94 -15.47
C SER A 323 -8.21 -1.54 -14.93
N TRP A 324 -8.01 -0.49 -15.74
CA TRP A 324 -8.33 0.89 -15.39
C TRP A 324 -9.80 1.04 -14.98
N ARG A 325 -10.75 0.57 -15.81
CA ARG A 325 -12.18 0.61 -15.49
C ARG A 325 -12.54 -0.09 -14.19
N LYS A 326 -11.85 -1.20 -13.89
CA LYS A 326 -12.06 -1.94 -12.64
C LYS A 326 -11.60 -1.12 -11.45
N LEU A 327 -10.40 -0.54 -11.49
CA LEU A 327 -9.84 0.25 -10.40
C LEU A 327 -10.61 1.57 -10.21
N GLN A 328 -11.00 2.25 -11.29
CA GLN A 328 -11.87 3.43 -11.23
C GLN A 328 -13.20 3.14 -10.53
N ARG A 329 -13.87 2.03 -10.88
CA ARG A 329 -15.13 1.64 -10.21
C ARG A 329 -14.93 1.34 -8.73
N GLU A 330 -13.80 0.71 -8.36
CA GLU A 330 -13.46 0.44 -6.96
C GLU A 330 -13.20 1.75 -6.21
N ALA A 331 -12.42 2.68 -6.78
CA ALA A 331 -12.13 3.98 -6.20
C ALA A 331 -13.44 4.79 -5.98
N GLN A 332 -14.30 4.88 -6.99
CA GLN A 332 -15.61 5.54 -6.89
C GLN A 332 -16.54 4.88 -5.86
N TRP A 333 -16.50 3.54 -5.75
CA TRP A 333 -17.28 2.83 -4.75
C TRP A 333 -16.80 3.17 -3.34
N MET A 334 -15.48 3.23 -3.13
CA MET A 334 -14.89 3.61 -1.84
C MET A 334 -15.18 5.06 -1.49
N ALA A 335 -14.95 6.01 -2.42
CA ALA A 335 -15.27 7.42 -2.23
C ALA A 335 -16.74 7.62 -1.82
N SER A 336 -17.66 6.86 -2.45
CA SER A 336 -19.09 6.91 -2.07
C SER A 336 -19.39 6.38 -0.66
N ARG A 337 -18.49 5.66 -0.02
CA ARG A 337 -18.65 5.18 1.37
C ARG A 337 -18.12 6.16 2.40
N THR A 338 -17.11 6.93 2.04
CA THR A 338 -16.51 7.95 2.92
C THR A 338 -17.27 9.26 2.88
N ASP A 339 -17.82 9.64 1.73
CA ASP A 339 -18.58 10.88 1.53
C ASP A 339 -20.10 10.64 1.60
N ALA A 340 -20.75 11.25 2.61
CA ALA A 340 -22.22 11.18 2.79
C ALA A 340 -22.98 11.82 1.61
N ARG A 341 -22.41 12.82 0.94
CA ARG A 341 -23.02 13.50 -0.23
C ARG A 341 -23.01 12.57 -1.44
N LEU A 342 -21.88 11.92 -1.71
CA LEU A 342 -21.74 10.91 -2.77
C LEU A 342 -22.64 9.69 -2.52
N ARG A 343 -22.85 9.30 -1.27
CA ARG A 343 -23.81 8.25 -0.88
C ARG A 343 -25.26 8.63 -1.24
N GLN A 344 -25.66 9.85 -0.94
CA GLN A 344 -27.01 10.33 -1.27
C GLN A 344 -27.22 10.40 -2.77
N GLU A 345 -26.22 10.82 -3.53
CA GLU A 345 -26.29 10.94 -4.99
C GLU A 345 -26.40 9.56 -5.65
N LYS A 346 -25.58 8.58 -5.26
CA LYS A 346 -25.72 7.17 -5.72
C LYS A 346 -27.08 6.57 -5.36
N THR A 347 -27.59 6.83 -4.17
CA THR A 347 -28.91 6.36 -3.74
C THR A 347 -30.01 6.98 -4.60
N ARG A 348 -29.86 8.25 -5.01
CA ARG A 348 -30.78 8.94 -5.89
C ARG A 348 -30.76 8.37 -7.31
N GLN A 349 -29.57 8.15 -7.87
CA GLN A 349 -29.39 7.51 -9.18
C GLN A 349 -29.97 6.09 -9.20
N TRP A 350 -29.68 5.29 -8.16
CA TRP A 350 -30.22 3.95 -8.03
C TRP A 350 -31.74 3.90 -7.97
N LYS A 351 -32.38 4.85 -7.25
CA LYS A 351 -33.85 4.99 -7.23
C LYS A 351 -34.42 5.36 -8.61
N VAL A 352 -33.73 6.17 -9.39
CA VAL A 352 -34.14 6.54 -10.76
C VAL A 352 -34.10 5.31 -11.67
N ILE A 353 -32.96 4.58 -11.69
CA ILE A 353 -32.79 3.37 -12.50
C ILE A 353 -33.81 2.30 -12.13
N HIS A 354 -34.04 2.04 -10.84
CA HIS A 354 -35.08 1.08 -10.42
C HIS A 354 -36.49 1.50 -10.78
N LYS A 355 -36.77 2.80 -10.80
CA LYS A 355 -38.09 3.34 -11.25
C LYS A 355 -38.26 3.12 -12.74
N GLU A 356 -37.24 3.30 -13.56
CA GLU A 356 -37.26 3.05 -15.00
C GLU A 356 -37.36 1.55 -15.31
N MET A 357 -36.60 0.69 -14.63
CA MET A 357 -36.73 -0.76 -14.77
C MET A 357 -38.14 -1.27 -14.43
N ARG A 358 -38.79 -0.73 -13.39
CA ARG A 358 -40.20 -1.06 -13.07
C ARG A 358 -41.18 -0.56 -14.11
N ARG A 359 -40.88 0.56 -14.77
CA ARG A 359 -41.70 1.09 -15.88
C ARG A 359 -41.56 0.24 -17.14
N SER A 360 -40.33 -0.13 -17.51
CA SER A 360 -40.05 -0.98 -18.67
C SER A 360 -40.55 -2.42 -18.49
N GLY A 361 -40.50 -2.97 -17.25
CA GLY A 361 -41.05 -4.30 -16.93
C GLY A 361 -42.58 -4.39 -16.92
N ARG A 362 -43.29 -3.26 -16.82
CA ARG A 362 -44.77 -3.22 -16.94
C ARG A 362 -45.29 -3.13 -18.39
N ASN A 363 -44.42 -2.90 -19.36
CA ASN A 363 -44.75 -2.80 -20.79
C ASN A 363 -44.37 -4.05 -21.61
N ARG A 364 -44.21 -5.22 -20.98
CA ARG A 364 -44.18 -6.50 -21.72
C ARG A 364 -45.59 -7.09 -21.71
N PRO A 365 -46.15 -7.34 -22.94
CA PRO A 365 -47.46 -7.95 -23.11
C PRO A 365 -47.55 -9.36 -22.56
#